data_486f293fda74406eb29d08b24ff6e341
#
_entry.id   486f293fda74406eb29d08b24ff6e341
#
_cell.length_a   1.000
_cell.length_b   1.000
_cell.length_c   1.000
_cell.angle_alpha   90.00
_cell.angle_beta   90.00
_cell.angle_gamma   90.00
#
_symmetry.space_group_name_H-M   'P 1'
#
loop_
_entity.id
_entity.type
_entity.pdbx_description
1 polymer ?
#
loop_
_entity_poly.entity_id
_entity_poly.type
_entity_poly.pdbx_seq_one_letter_code
_entity_poly.pdbx_strand_id
1 'polypeptide(L)'
;MMNNIKNNRLIWIVLLMWLCFLAPAHADSQKEGIDVQDIVFSHIQDAYTWHITEWNGKEIAISLPILVKSEERGWDMFLSHHLHHGQAHHNYYIATEGEHAGKVVEKNSRGEEVRPVDLSLTK
;
A
#
# COMPACT_ATOMS: atom_id res chain seq x y z
N MET A 1 38.82 12.57 -55.72
CA MET A 1 38.98 13.04 -54.31
C MET A 1 37.80 13.85 -53.77
N MET A 2 36.85 14.23 -54.61
CA MET A 2 35.67 15.01 -54.12
C MET A 2 34.48 14.14 -53.66
N ASN A 3 34.54 12.84 -53.81
CA ASN A 3 33.44 11.93 -53.41
C ASN A 3 33.47 11.52 -51.91
N ASN A 4 34.59 11.73 -51.23
CA ASN A 4 34.71 11.33 -49.80
C ASN A 4 34.04 12.30 -48.81
N ILE A 5 33.91 13.58 -49.17
CA ILE A 5 33.33 14.57 -48.26
C ILE A 5 31.80 14.44 -48.19
N LYS A 6 31.15 14.06 -49.29
CA LYS A 6 29.71 13.83 -49.31
C LYS A 6 29.34 12.56 -48.54
N ASN A 7 30.14 11.51 -48.65
CA ASN A 7 29.91 10.27 -47.93
C ASN A 7 30.13 10.42 -46.41
N ASN A 8 31.11 11.24 -46.01
CA ASN A 8 31.36 11.50 -44.60
C ASN A 8 30.19 12.24 -43.91
N ARG A 9 29.56 13.18 -44.61
CA ARG A 9 28.38 13.87 -44.06
C ARG A 9 27.19 12.93 -43.87
N LEU A 10 27.01 12.02 -44.82
CA LEU A 10 25.95 11.01 -44.71
C LEU A 10 26.23 10.03 -43.58
N ILE A 11 27.47 9.61 -43.41
CA ILE A 11 27.90 8.75 -42.31
C ILE A 11 27.67 9.44 -40.95
N TRP A 12 28.00 10.72 -40.84
CA TRP A 12 27.76 11.48 -39.60
C TRP A 12 26.28 11.66 -39.30
N ILE A 13 25.43 11.86 -40.30
CA ILE A 13 23.97 11.95 -40.14
C ILE A 13 23.39 10.62 -39.68
N VAL A 14 23.83 9.51 -40.28
CA VAL A 14 23.39 8.16 -39.88
C VAL A 14 23.85 7.82 -38.46
N LEU A 15 25.06 8.23 -38.12
CA LEU A 15 25.64 8.01 -36.80
C LEU A 15 24.93 8.84 -35.73
N LEU A 16 24.56 10.09 -36.06
CA LEU A 16 23.77 10.97 -35.18
C LEU A 16 22.34 10.45 -35.01
N MET A 17 21.75 9.91 -36.08
CA MET A 17 20.42 9.30 -36.02
C MET A 17 20.42 8.01 -35.20
N TRP A 18 21.51 7.23 -35.28
CA TRP A 18 21.72 6.05 -34.45
C TRP A 18 21.91 6.38 -32.96
N LEU A 19 22.61 7.49 -32.70
CA LEU A 19 22.83 7.97 -31.33
C LEU A 19 21.53 8.43 -30.67
N CYS A 20 20.59 8.96 -31.46
CA CYS A 20 19.24 9.30 -30.95
C CYS A 20 18.41 8.07 -30.62
N PHE A 21 18.68 6.91 -31.22
CA PHE A 21 18.02 5.65 -30.90
C PHE A 21 18.57 4.98 -29.63
N LEU A 22 19.77 5.38 -29.19
CA LEU A 22 20.41 4.92 -27.97
C LEU A 22 20.12 5.81 -26.74
N ALA A 23 19.36 6.89 -26.92
CA ALA A 23 18.82 7.59 -25.78
C ALA A 23 17.88 6.60 -25.07
N PRO A 24 18.18 6.14 -23.85
CA PRO A 24 17.19 5.43 -23.08
C PRO A 24 16.01 6.39 -23.02
N ALA A 25 14.87 5.97 -23.54
CA ALA A 25 13.62 6.55 -23.15
C ALA A 25 13.54 6.29 -21.64
N HIS A 26 14.02 7.22 -20.87
CA HIS A 26 13.56 7.37 -19.52
C HIS A 26 12.08 7.74 -19.68
N ALA A 27 11.28 6.72 -19.92
CA ALA A 27 9.94 6.76 -19.45
C ALA A 27 10.09 6.90 -17.93
N ASP A 28 10.18 8.14 -17.50
CA ASP A 28 9.83 8.50 -16.17
C ASP A 28 8.37 8.11 -16.02
N SER A 29 8.18 6.83 -15.75
CA SER A 29 7.00 6.35 -15.10
C SER A 29 7.07 7.00 -13.72
N GLN A 30 6.77 8.29 -13.64
CA GLN A 30 5.99 8.77 -12.54
C GLN A 30 4.71 7.92 -12.61
N LYS A 31 4.83 6.72 -12.07
CA LYS A 31 3.75 6.16 -11.34
C LYS A 31 3.52 7.20 -10.22
N GLU A 32 2.70 8.17 -10.50
CA GLU A 32 1.65 8.49 -9.57
C GLU A 32 0.88 7.18 -9.43
N GLY A 33 1.53 6.23 -8.80
CA GLY A 33 0.88 5.10 -8.22
C GLY A 33 0.04 5.77 -7.16
N ILE A 34 -1.22 6.01 -7.50
CA ILE A 34 -2.26 6.01 -6.48
C ILE A 34 -1.86 4.83 -5.63
N ASP A 35 -1.33 5.12 -4.44
CA ASP A 35 -0.90 4.07 -3.55
C ASP A 35 -2.18 3.39 -3.11
N VAL A 36 -2.53 2.32 -3.85
CA VAL A 36 -3.75 1.55 -3.62
C VAL A 36 -3.75 1.06 -2.18
N GLN A 37 -2.56 0.86 -1.60
CA GLN A 37 -2.40 0.53 -0.21
C GLN A 37 -2.85 1.68 0.69
N ASP A 38 -2.43 2.91 0.43
CA ASP A 38 -2.87 4.07 1.22
C ASP A 38 -4.38 4.31 1.12
N ILE A 39 -4.97 4.13 -0.06
CA ILE A 39 -6.42 4.24 -0.23
C ILE A 39 -7.14 3.13 0.50
N VAL A 40 -6.68 1.89 0.34
CA VAL A 40 -7.27 0.74 1.05
C VAL A 40 -7.10 0.93 2.56
N PHE A 41 -5.92 1.34 3.03
CA PHE A 41 -5.71 1.61 4.45
C PHE A 41 -6.58 2.73 4.99
N SER A 42 -6.78 3.81 4.25
CA SER A 42 -7.64 4.90 4.70
C SER A 42 -9.10 4.46 4.83
N HIS A 43 -9.59 3.69 3.88
CA HIS A 43 -10.96 3.15 3.95
C HIS A 43 -11.15 2.09 5.06
N ILE A 44 -10.10 1.32 5.35
CA ILE A 44 -10.13 0.31 6.40
C ILE A 44 -10.02 0.95 7.78
N GLN A 45 -9.19 1.97 7.91
CA GLN A 45 -9.07 2.73 9.16
C GLN A 45 -10.40 3.37 9.55
N ASP A 46 -11.17 3.84 8.58
CA ASP A 46 -12.50 4.39 8.81
C ASP A 46 -13.48 3.38 9.44
N ALA A 47 -13.29 2.08 9.21
CA ALA A 47 -14.17 1.07 9.78
C ALA A 47 -13.97 0.89 11.29
N TYR A 48 -12.73 1.02 11.78
CA TYR A 48 -12.36 0.81 13.19
C TYR A 48 -11.99 2.09 13.92
N THR A 49 -12.11 3.24 13.28
CA THR A 49 -11.80 4.55 13.84
C THR A 49 -12.96 5.50 13.60
N TRP A 50 -13.39 6.20 14.59
CA TRP A 50 -14.45 7.20 14.45
C TRP A 50 -13.84 8.59 14.36
N HIS A 51 -13.88 9.17 13.16
CA HIS A 51 -13.54 10.56 12.91
C HIS A 51 -14.62 11.46 13.52
N ILE A 52 -14.23 12.31 14.45
CA ILE A 52 -15.17 13.24 15.08
C ILE A 52 -15.09 14.60 14.42
N THR A 53 -13.91 15.16 14.31
CA THR A 53 -13.69 16.51 13.78
C THR A 53 -12.21 16.76 13.52
N GLU A 54 -11.96 17.85 12.81
CA GLU A 54 -10.63 18.40 12.65
C GLU A 54 -10.53 19.69 13.49
N TRP A 55 -9.51 19.78 14.33
CA TRP A 55 -9.25 20.96 15.16
C TRP A 55 -7.81 21.42 14.97
N ASN A 56 -7.62 22.67 14.54
CA ASN A 56 -6.28 23.25 14.25
C ASN A 56 -5.41 22.42 13.29
N GLY A 57 -6.01 21.85 12.25
CA GLY A 57 -5.29 20.99 11.30
C GLY A 57 -4.88 19.63 11.89
N LYS A 58 -5.38 19.28 13.06
CA LYS A 58 -5.23 17.96 13.68
C LYS A 58 -6.56 17.23 13.64
N GLU A 59 -6.51 16.05 13.13
CA GLU A 59 -7.62 15.14 13.08
C GLU A 59 -7.87 14.56 14.49
N ILE A 60 -9.11 14.70 14.98
CA ILE A 60 -9.54 14.10 16.24
C ILE A 60 -10.35 12.86 15.89
N ALA A 61 -9.77 11.72 16.17
CA ALA A 61 -10.39 10.43 15.94
C ALA A 61 -10.40 9.60 17.24
N ILE A 62 -11.48 8.86 17.46
CA ILE A 62 -11.58 7.92 18.56
C ILE A 62 -11.26 6.52 18.02
N SER A 63 -10.29 5.88 18.67
CA SER A 63 -10.00 4.47 18.43
C SER A 63 -11.11 3.62 19.02
N LEU A 64 -11.72 2.78 18.20
CA LEU A 64 -12.77 1.88 18.65
C LEU A 64 -12.16 0.61 19.27
N PRO A 65 -12.82 0.01 20.26
CA PRO A 65 -12.36 -1.24 20.85
C PRO A 65 -12.54 -2.40 19.86
N ILE A 66 -11.48 -3.16 19.70
CA ILE A 66 -11.46 -4.42 18.94
C ILE A 66 -11.56 -5.55 19.95
N LEU A 67 -12.59 -6.39 19.78
CA LEU A 67 -12.81 -7.57 20.59
C LEU A 67 -12.83 -8.79 19.66
N VAL A 68 -11.82 -9.62 19.81
CA VAL A 68 -11.60 -10.79 18.96
C VAL A 68 -11.39 -12.03 19.78
N LYS A 69 -11.75 -13.18 19.21
CA LYS A 69 -11.48 -14.48 19.82
C LYS A 69 -10.68 -15.33 18.84
N SER A 70 -9.45 -15.60 19.24
CA SER A 70 -8.60 -16.58 18.55
C SER A 70 -9.00 -18.00 18.97
N GLU A 71 -8.94 -18.93 18.05
CA GLU A 71 -9.11 -20.36 18.37
C GLU A 71 -7.98 -20.89 19.25
N GLU A 72 -6.76 -20.37 19.05
CA GLU A 72 -5.57 -20.84 19.77
C GLU A 72 -5.33 -20.10 21.09
N ARG A 73 -5.70 -18.81 21.17
CA ARG A 73 -5.32 -17.93 22.28
C ARG A 73 -6.51 -17.42 23.11
N GLY A 74 -7.75 -17.65 22.65
CA GLY A 74 -8.95 -17.18 23.33
C GLY A 74 -9.27 -15.71 23.06
N TRP A 75 -9.93 -15.06 24.01
CA TRP A 75 -10.37 -13.67 23.87
C TRP A 75 -9.22 -12.68 24.03
N ASP A 76 -9.22 -11.68 23.17
CA ASP A 76 -8.33 -10.52 23.25
C ASP A 76 -9.10 -9.23 22.97
N MET A 77 -8.73 -8.15 23.66
CA MET A 77 -9.33 -6.84 23.49
C MET A 77 -8.25 -5.77 23.50
N PHE A 78 -8.29 -4.93 22.49
CA PHE A 78 -7.37 -3.80 22.35
C PHE A 78 -8.01 -2.68 21.54
N LEU A 79 -7.35 -1.52 21.49
CA LEU A 79 -7.85 -0.39 20.73
C LEU A 79 -7.34 -0.41 19.30
N SER A 80 -8.15 0.02 18.36
CA SER A 80 -7.87 -0.01 16.92
C SER A 80 -6.60 0.73 16.51
N HIS A 81 -6.15 1.73 17.28
CA HIS A 81 -4.93 2.46 16.97
C HIS A 81 -3.67 1.58 16.96
N HIS A 82 -3.69 0.43 17.64
CA HIS A 82 -2.59 -0.52 17.60
C HIS A 82 -2.42 -1.22 16.26
N LEU A 83 -3.45 -1.19 15.41
CA LEU A 83 -3.41 -1.75 14.06
C LEU A 83 -3.23 -0.70 12.96
N HIS A 84 -3.02 0.57 13.32
CA HIS A 84 -2.79 1.63 12.35
C HIS A 84 -1.52 1.39 11.53
N HIS A 85 -1.53 1.86 10.30
CA HIS A 85 -0.39 1.79 9.38
C HIS A 85 0.12 0.36 9.11
N GLY A 86 -0.78 -0.62 9.12
CA GLY A 86 -0.41 -2.01 8.84
C GLY A 86 0.38 -2.69 9.96
N GLN A 87 0.37 -2.11 11.16
CA GLN A 87 1.01 -2.73 12.31
C GLN A 87 0.23 -3.94 12.79
N ALA A 88 0.94 -4.93 13.30
CA ALA A 88 0.36 -6.08 13.96
C ALA A 88 0.43 -5.90 15.48
N HIS A 89 -0.65 -6.28 16.17
CA HIS A 89 -0.73 -6.31 17.62
C HIS A 89 -1.22 -7.67 18.09
N HIS A 90 -0.47 -8.34 18.93
CA HIS A 90 -0.77 -9.70 19.40
C HIS A 90 -1.03 -10.72 18.26
N ASN A 91 -0.29 -10.60 17.15
CA ASN A 91 -0.49 -11.34 15.89
C ASN A 91 -1.76 -10.98 15.11
N TYR A 92 -2.57 -10.05 15.58
CA TYR A 92 -3.68 -9.51 14.82
C TYR A 92 -3.22 -8.37 13.92
N TYR A 93 -3.75 -8.31 12.73
CA TYR A 93 -3.53 -7.23 11.78
C TYR A 93 -4.74 -7.08 10.87
N ILE A 94 -4.81 -6.01 10.13
CA ILE A 94 -5.88 -5.79 9.15
C ILE A 94 -5.38 -6.33 7.80
N ALA A 95 -6.12 -7.29 7.25
CA ALA A 95 -5.80 -7.84 5.94
C ALA A 95 -6.00 -6.78 4.85
N THR A 96 -5.01 -6.61 3.99
CA THR A 96 -5.04 -5.65 2.88
C THR A 96 -5.49 -6.27 1.58
N GLU A 97 -5.41 -7.59 1.48
CA GLU A 97 -5.68 -8.34 0.27
C GLU A 97 -6.47 -9.61 0.59
N GLY A 98 -7.06 -10.22 -0.43
CA GLY A 98 -7.73 -11.49 -0.34
C GLY A 98 -9.17 -11.42 0.16
N GLU A 99 -9.70 -12.55 0.57
CA GLU A 99 -11.11 -12.71 1.01
C GLU A 99 -11.41 -11.89 2.28
N HIS A 100 -10.42 -11.69 3.12
CA HIS A 100 -10.56 -10.99 4.40
C HIS A 100 -10.08 -9.54 4.36
N ALA A 101 -9.88 -8.97 3.17
CA ALA A 101 -9.44 -7.57 3.04
C ALA A 101 -10.33 -6.63 3.86
N GLY A 102 -9.70 -5.77 4.65
CA GLY A 102 -10.40 -4.84 5.52
C GLY A 102 -10.88 -5.41 6.86
N LYS A 103 -10.58 -6.66 7.15
CA LYS A 103 -10.96 -7.33 8.40
C LYS A 103 -9.75 -7.62 9.27
N VAL A 104 -9.99 -7.70 10.57
CA VAL A 104 -8.97 -8.18 11.50
C VAL A 104 -8.77 -9.67 11.29
N VAL A 105 -7.52 -10.05 11.08
CA VAL A 105 -7.08 -11.43 10.90
C VAL A 105 -5.89 -11.70 11.81
N GLU A 106 -5.58 -12.97 11.99
CA GLU A 106 -4.40 -13.42 12.72
C GLU A 106 -3.63 -14.48 11.94
N LYS A 107 -2.36 -14.65 12.26
CA LYS A 107 -1.60 -15.81 11.82
C LYS A 107 -1.65 -16.87 12.91
N ASN A 108 -2.09 -18.07 12.51
CA ASN A 108 -2.07 -19.23 13.41
C ASN A 108 -0.63 -19.75 13.61
N SER A 109 -0.48 -20.78 14.44
CA SER A 109 0.81 -21.42 14.71
C SER A 109 1.46 -22.02 13.45
N ARG A 110 0.69 -22.26 12.39
CA ARG A 110 1.16 -22.76 11.08
C ARG A 110 1.53 -21.64 10.11
N GLY A 111 1.34 -20.36 10.51
CA GLY A 111 1.59 -19.21 9.66
C GLY A 111 0.49 -18.92 8.64
N GLU A 112 -0.65 -19.57 8.75
CA GLU A 112 -1.80 -19.34 7.88
C GLU A 112 -2.61 -18.16 8.40
N GLU A 113 -3.12 -17.34 7.48
CA GLU A 113 -4.03 -16.25 7.79
C GLU A 113 -5.42 -16.83 8.09
N VAL A 114 -5.90 -16.58 9.30
CA VAL A 114 -7.22 -17.02 9.74
C VAL A 114 -8.00 -15.84 10.29
N ARG A 115 -9.32 -15.88 10.11
CA ARG A 115 -10.22 -14.87 10.64
C ARG A 115 -10.71 -15.29 12.02
N PRO A 116 -10.36 -14.54 13.10
CA PRO A 116 -10.91 -14.79 14.42
C PRO A 116 -12.41 -14.44 14.45
N VAL A 117 -13.09 -14.86 15.51
CA VAL A 117 -14.43 -14.32 15.80
C VAL A 117 -14.26 -12.86 16.18
N ASP A 118 -14.88 -11.95 15.43
CA ASP A 118 -14.74 -10.50 15.57
C ASP A 118 -16.07 -9.92 16.03
N LEU A 119 -16.08 -9.42 17.26
CA LEU A 119 -17.21 -8.69 17.86
C LEU A 119 -16.86 -7.20 18.05
N SER A 120 -15.89 -6.71 17.30
CA SER A 120 -15.43 -5.33 17.40
C SER A 120 -16.53 -4.35 17.03
N LEU A 121 -16.49 -3.18 17.68
CA LEU A 121 -17.31 -2.05 17.27
C LEU A 121 -16.72 -1.49 15.97
N THR A 122 -17.53 -1.51 14.95
CA THR A 122 -17.23 -0.87 13.67
C THR A 122 -18.26 0.22 13.40
N LYS A 123 -17.85 1.20 12.62
CA LYS A 123 -18.68 2.30 12.16
C LYS A 123 -19.68 1.83 11.11
#